data_1951a608bcfa729c7b38b862a8445d05
#
_entry.id   1951a608bcfa729c7b38b862a8445d05
#
_cell.length_a   1.000
_cell.length_b   1.000
_cell.length_c   1.000
_cell.angle_alpha   90.00
_cell.angle_beta   90.00
_cell.angle_gamma   90.00
#
_symmetry.space_group_name_H-M   'P 1'
#
loop_
_entity.id
_entity.type
_entity.pdbx_description
1 polymer ?
#
loop_
_entity_poly.entity_id
_entity_poly.type
_entity_poly.pdbx_seq_one_letter_code
_entity_poly.pdbx_strand_id
1 'polypeptide(L)'
;MMKQKNVKRILMFAFLFLLPIAMVAQTIKGKVTDASGVSLPYMNVLVKGTSNGVTTNDSGEFSITVKSLPTTIVVSAMGFATQEVVVANTDFITIVVNEDNVSLEEIVVIGSRNPNRSVIDSPVPIDIVNIKELAASSPQVNLNQILNFVAPSFTSNTQTISDGTDHVDPASLRGLGPDQVLVLINGKRRHTSSLINVNGTFGRGSVGTDLNAIPAAAIKRLEVLRDGAAAQYGSDAIAGVINIVLNETVNELSIAVTTGAHFSENSNGQTGGSDGETTNVSASYGLPLGENGGFITFSGDFDVREAYNRMKEWEGGIFNGYNVVERLANASNAGYSSEFLSLANGVDGSTLSGINGLPIIDNLRGFANAAGYATTPLDGLSELQTILGADATTSELAARGQQRTDYNMRVGQSRVRGGRFFANFKLPLDDNGTELYSFAGMSSRSGNSAGFYRLPSQSRTFTPAYNNGFLPEINSTISDQSLAVGIKGKIGEWNVDFSNTYGKNAFDFVIGNTYNASQGNASPTTFDAGGFSFMQNTTNLDLSKFYEDTFEGFGVAFGGEHRMENYQIISGEESSYTQYQADGLPFTGIEGTTPLKDFFGRSRPG
;
A
#
# COMPACT_ATOMS: atom_id res chain seq x y z
N MET A 1 17.04 -65.17 19.01
CA MET A 1 18.34 -64.93 18.33
C MET A 1 18.18 -64.15 17.00
N MET A 2 17.16 -63.29 16.89
CA MET A 2 16.84 -62.55 15.62
C MET A 2 16.88 -60.99 15.78
N LYS A 3 17.25 -60.43 16.94
CA LYS A 3 17.31 -58.97 17.15
C LYS A 3 18.68 -58.30 16.98
N GLN A 4 19.79 -59.09 16.94
CA GLN A 4 21.14 -58.49 16.82
C GLN A 4 21.60 -58.24 15.37
N LYS A 5 21.05 -58.93 14.38
CA LYS A 5 21.44 -58.72 12.95
C LYS A 5 20.90 -57.42 12.34
N ASN A 6 19.76 -56.95 12.80
CA ASN A 6 19.16 -55.72 12.27
C ASN A 6 19.81 -54.45 12.84
N VAL A 7 20.26 -54.45 14.07
CA VAL A 7 20.97 -53.33 14.68
C VAL A 7 22.33 -53.08 14.01
N LYS A 8 23.06 -54.15 13.66
CA LYS A 8 24.33 -54.02 12.90
C LYS A 8 24.14 -53.48 11.49
N ARG A 9 23.04 -53.83 10.81
CA ARG A 9 22.70 -53.25 9.49
C ARG A 9 22.30 -51.80 9.56
N ILE A 10 21.54 -51.39 10.57
CA ILE A 10 21.14 -49.97 10.79
C ILE A 10 22.36 -49.12 11.15
N LEU A 11 23.27 -49.65 12.00
CA LEU A 11 24.54 -48.98 12.34
C LEU A 11 25.49 -48.88 11.13
N MET A 12 25.50 -49.87 10.25
CA MET A 12 26.33 -49.86 9.02
C MET A 12 25.73 -48.87 7.97
N PHE A 13 24.41 -48.73 7.87
CA PHE A 13 23.77 -47.69 7.05
C PHE A 13 23.93 -46.28 7.68
N ALA A 14 23.89 -46.12 9.00
CA ALA A 14 24.15 -44.85 9.67
C ALA A 14 25.62 -44.40 9.54
N PHE A 15 26.56 -45.34 9.46
CA PHE A 15 27.98 -45.04 9.23
C PHE A 15 28.31 -44.68 7.78
N LEU A 16 27.50 -45.15 6.80
CA LEU A 16 27.64 -44.76 5.40
C LEU A 16 27.12 -43.33 5.12
N PHE A 17 26.24 -42.80 5.99
CA PHE A 17 25.74 -41.41 5.91
C PHE A 17 26.62 -40.38 6.66
N LEU A 18 27.64 -40.84 7.38
CA LEU A 18 28.58 -40.01 8.13
C LEU A 18 29.96 -39.90 7.45
N LEU A 19 30.07 -40.24 6.16
CA LEU A 19 31.24 -39.85 5.38
C LEU A 19 31.13 -38.34 5.15
N PRO A 20 31.97 -37.48 5.76
CA PRO A 20 32.05 -36.09 5.38
C PRO A 20 32.51 -36.13 3.91
N ILE A 21 31.65 -35.65 3.00
CA ILE A 21 32.08 -35.21 1.69
C ILE A 21 33.06 -34.09 1.98
N ALA A 22 34.36 -34.40 1.94
CA ALA A 22 35.40 -33.39 2.00
C ALA A 22 35.24 -32.57 0.72
N MET A 23 34.43 -31.50 0.80
CA MET A 23 34.39 -30.47 -0.22
C MET A 23 35.76 -29.79 -0.20
N VAL A 24 36.63 -30.18 -1.13
CA VAL A 24 37.89 -29.50 -1.34
C VAL A 24 37.56 -28.13 -1.91
N ALA A 25 37.62 -27.13 -1.05
CA ALA A 25 37.46 -25.74 -1.47
C ALA A 25 38.63 -25.40 -2.42
N GLN A 26 38.30 -24.90 -3.62
CA GLN A 26 39.27 -24.52 -4.63
C GLN A 26 39.41 -23.00 -4.64
N THR A 27 40.64 -22.51 -4.77
CA THR A 27 40.90 -21.07 -4.78
C THR A 27 41.25 -20.63 -6.19
N ILE A 28 40.48 -19.71 -6.75
CA ILE A 28 40.73 -19.05 -8.03
C ILE A 28 41.49 -17.76 -7.75
N LYS A 29 42.57 -17.55 -8.48
CA LYS A 29 43.34 -16.30 -8.45
C LYS A 29 43.29 -15.64 -9.81
N GLY A 30 43.20 -14.33 -9.83
CA GLY A 30 43.17 -13.61 -11.10
C GLY A 30 43.43 -12.12 -10.93
N LYS A 31 43.37 -11.45 -12.04
CA LYS A 31 43.56 -10.01 -12.16
C LYS A 31 42.49 -9.40 -13.05
N VAL A 32 41.99 -8.24 -12.68
CA VAL A 32 41.06 -7.46 -13.49
C VAL A 32 41.77 -6.30 -14.12
N THR A 33 41.59 -6.13 -15.43
CA THR A 33 42.19 -5.03 -16.21
C THR A 33 41.14 -4.37 -17.09
N ASP A 34 41.38 -3.16 -17.54
CA ASP A 34 40.63 -2.55 -18.64
C ASP A 34 41.10 -3.09 -20.01
N ALA A 35 40.47 -2.62 -21.09
CA ALA A 35 40.81 -3.00 -22.47
C ALA A 35 42.22 -2.56 -22.89
N SER A 36 42.83 -1.59 -22.21
CA SER A 36 44.19 -1.12 -22.45
C SER A 36 45.25 -1.85 -21.62
N GLY A 37 44.82 -2.78 -20.74
CA GLY A 37 45.67 -3.60 -19.89
C GLY A 37 46.04 -2.93 -18.55
N VAL A 38 45.44 -1.80 -18.21
CA VAL A 38 45.61 -1.13 -16.92
C VAL A 38 44.85 -1.91 -15.84
N SER A 39 45.54 -2.14 -14.70
CA SER A 39 44.94 -2.88 -13.57
C SER A 39 43.86 -2.07 -12.88
N LEU A 40 42.72 -2.72 -12.58
CA LEU A 40 41.58 -2.08 -11.95
C LEU A 40 41.45 -2.48 -10.48
N PRO A 41 41.77 -1.60 -9.53
CA PRO A 41 41.58 -1.85 -8.11
C PRO A 41 40.10 -1.74 -7.70
N TYR A 42 39.73 -2.35 -6.57
CA TYR A 42 38.42 -2.26 -5.90
C TYR A 42 37.23 -2.72 -6.74
N MET A 43 37.45 -3.58 -7.75
CA MET A 43 36.41 -4.25 -8.51
C MET A 43 35.76 -5.34 -7.69
N ASN A 44 34.44 -5.43 -7.66
CA ASN A 44 33.72 -6.52 -7.00
C ASN A 44 33.83 -7.80 -7.85
N VAL A 45 34.24 -8.88 -7.21
CA VAL A 45 34.38 -10.22 -7.82
C VAL A 45 33.49 -11.18 -7.03
N LEU A 46 32.40 -11.65 -7.64
CA LEU A 46 31.36 -12.44 -6.98
C LEU A 46 31.19 -13.79 -7.68
N VAL A 47 30.96 -14.86 -6.94
CA VAL A 47 30.55 -16.14 -7.52
C VAL A 47 29.04 -16.08 -7.82
N LYS A 48 28.67 -16.22 -9.09
CA LYS A 48 27.28 -16.09 -9.58
C LYS A 48 26.31 -16.96 -8.78
N GLY A 49 25.21 -16.37 -8.33
CA GLY A 49 24.18 -17.05 -7.56
C GLY A 49 24.54 -17.32 -6.09
N THR A 50 25.58 -16.67 -5.56
CA THR A 50 25.98 -16.80 -4.14
C THR A 50 26.30 -15.43 -3.53
N SER A 51 26.42 -15.38 -2.21
CA SER A 51 26.94 -14.20 -1.48
C SER A 51 28.48 -14.21 -1.31
N ASN A 52 29.18 -15.17 -1.97
CA ASN A 52 30.60 -15.28 -1.85
C ASN A 52 31.30 -14.34 -2.84
N GLY A 53 31.93 -13.28 -2.34
CA GLY A 53 32.60 -12.27 -3.13
C GLY A 53 33.83 -11.69 -2.43
N VAL A 54 34.70 -11.09 -3.22
CA VAL A 54 35.90 -10.34 -2.79
C VAL A 54 36.05 -9.09 -3.65
N THR A 55 36.88 -8.16 -3.24
CA THR A 55 37.28 -7.01 -4.07
C THR A 55 38.72 -7.17 -4.54
N THR A 56 39.04 -6.61 -5.72
CA THR A 56 40.43 -6.56 -6.17
C THR A 56 41.26 -5.60 -5.31
N ASN A 57 42.55 -5.94 -5.13
CA ASN A 57 43.54 -5.11 -4.43
C ASN A 57 44.04 -3.93 -5.31
N ASP A 58 44.96 -3.12 -4.78
CA ASP A 58 45.55 -1.97 -5.50
C ASP A 58 46.23 -2.36 -6.83
N SER A 59 46.64 -3.60 -7.02
CA SER A 59 47.21 -4.14 -8.24
C SER A 59 46.16 -4.77 -9.17
N GLY A 60 44.88 -4.69 -8.84
CA GLY A 60 43.80 -5.30 -9.61
C GLY A 60 43.67 -6.81 -9.39
N GLU A 61 44.36 -7.42 -8.43
CA GLU A 61 44.37 -8.86 -8.21
C GLU A 61 43.32 -9.27 -7.19
N PHE A 62 42.76 -10.50 -7.38
CA PHE A 62 41.79 -11.11 -6.46
C PHE A 62 42.12 -12.57 -6.16
N SER A 63 41.59 -13.06 -5.05
CA SER A 63 41.67 -14.47 -4.67
C SER A 63 40.35 -14.87 -4.03
N ILE A 64 39.58 -15.75 -4.68
CA ILE A 64 38.26 -16.18 -4.24
C ILE A 64 38.19 -17.70 -4.13
N THR A 65 37.63 -18.18 -3.02
CA THR A 65 37.49 -19.61 -2.75
C THR A 65 36.11 -20.09 -3.19
N VAL A 66 36.05 -21.14 -4.01
CA VAL A 66 34.82 -21.70 -4.58
C VAL A 66 34.59 -23.13 -4.14
N LYS A 67 33.35 -23.57 -4.13
CA LYS A 67 32.95 -24.94 -3.71
C LYS A 67 33.26 -26.01 -4.75
N SER A 68 33.17 -25.65 -6.05
CA SER A 68 33.40 -26.55 -7.17
C SER A 68 33.72 -25.77 -8.44
N LEU A 69 34.37 -26.39 -9.37
CA LEU A 69 34.57 -25.94 -10.75
C LEU A 69 33.84 -26.90 -11.71
N PRO A 70 33.32 -26.43 -12.86
CA PRO A 70 33.36 -25.04 -13.31
C PRO A 70 32.42 -24.14 -12.53
N THR A 71 32.76 -22.86 -12.40
CA THR A 71 31.92 -21.82 -11.76
C THR A 71 31.93 -20.53 -12.58
N THR A 72 30.91 -19.72 -12.48
CA THR A 72 30.86 -18.41 -13.13
C THR A 72 31.21 -17.33 -12.11
N ILE A 73 32.17 -16.49 -12.45
CA ILE A 73 32.54 -15.30 -11.70
C ILE A 73 31.94 -14.09 -12.39
N VAL A 74 31.36 -13.20 -11.62
CA VAL A 74 30.81 -11.90 -12.05
C VAL A 74 31.72 -10.81 -11.53
N VAL A 75 32.25 -10.00 -12.43
CA VAL A 75 33.06 -8.83 -12.08
C VAL A 75 32.26 -7.57 -12.39
N SER A 76 32.15 -6.67 -11.41
CA SER A 76 31.39 -5.44 -11.55
C SER A 76 31.99 -4.30 -10.74
N ALA A 77 31.90 -3.08 -11.24
CA ALA A 77 32.16 -1.83 -10.51
C ALA A 77 31.44 -0.67 -11.19
N MET A 78 31.27 0.44 -10.49
CA MET A 78 30.70 1.65 -11.05
C MET A 78 31.60 2.17 -12.21
N GLY A 79 30.99 2.43 -13.38
CA GLY A 79 31.70 2.88 -14.57
C GLY A 79 32.28 1.77 -15.44
N PHE A 80 32.01 0.49 -15.15
CA PHE A 80 32.45 -0.64 -15.94
C PHE A 80 31.30 -1.61 -16.24
N ALA A 81 31.28 -2.13 -17.46
CA ALA A 81 30.32 -3.15 -17.87
C ALA A 81 30.52 -4.43 -17.05
N THR A 82 29.44 -4.94 -16.48
CA THR A 82 29.48 -6.21 -15.74
C THR A 82 29.94 -7.34 -16.63
N GLN A 83 31.00 -8.06 -16.25
CA GLN A 83 31.57 -9.16 -17.01
C GLN A 83 31.36 -10.49 -16.30
N GLU A 84 30.79 -11.48 -17.01
CA GLU A 84 30.66 -12.85 -16.54
C GLU A 84 31.70 -13.75 -17.20
N VAL A 85 32.44 -14.50 -16.38
CA VAL A 85 33.49 -15.41 -16.87
C VAL A 85 33.30 -16.80 -16.27
N VAL A 86 33.21 -17.81 -17.12
CA VAL A 86 33.19 -19.22 -16.69
C VAL A 86 34.62 -19.68 -16.43
N VAL A 87 34.90 -20.07 -15.19
CA VAL A 87 36.20 -20.55 -14.75
C VAL A 87 36.14 -22.06 -14.60
N ALA A 88 36.90 -22.77 -15.40
CA ALA A 88 36.92 -24.24 -15.48
C ALA A 88 38.02 -24.89 -14.63
N ASN A 89 39.08 -24.16 -14.28
CA ASN A 89 40.24 -24.66 -13.52
C ASN A 89 40.76 -23.58 -12.54
N THR A 90 41.82 -23.85 -11.82
CA THR A 90 42.45 -22.96 -10.84
C THR A 90 43.63 -22.15 -11.39
N ASP A 91 43.82 -22.13 -12.71
CA ASP A 91 44.87 -21.34 -13.32
C ASP A 91 44.62 -19.83 -13.08
N PHE A 92 45.72 -19.05 -13.12
CA PHE A 92 45.59 -17.60 -12.97
C PHE A 92 44.87 -17.00 -14.16
N ILE A 93 43.76 -16.27 -13.92
CA ILE A 93 42.93 -15.69 -14.97
C ILE A 93 43.08 -14.19 -15.04
N THR A 94 43.06 -13.62 -16.23
CA THR A 94 42.93 -12.19 -16.45
C THR A 94 41.54 -11.92 -17.00
N ILE A 95 40.80 -11.06 -16.31
CA ILE A 95 39.44 -10.67 -16.71
C ILE A 95 39.55 -9.23 -17.23
N VAL A 96 39.19 -9.04 -18.49
CA VAL A 96 39.16 -7.71 -19.10
C VAL A 96 37.73 -7.20 -18.99
N VAL A 97 37.56 -6.05 -18.38
CA VAL A 97 36.30 -5.32 -18.32
C VAL A 97 36.39 -4.07 -19.17
N ASN A 98 35.34 -3.74 -19.87
CA ASN A 98 35.26 -2.53 -20.66
C ASN A 98 34.64 -1.42 -19.79
N GLU A 99 35.10 -0.18 -20.00
CA GLU A 99 34.38 0.96 -19.44
C GLU A 99 32.95 0.96 -19.96
N ASP A 100 32.02 1.08 -19.04
CA ASP A 100 30.61 1.22 -19.39
C ASP A 100 30.29 2.70 -19.59
N ASN A 101 30.61 3.18 -20.77
CA ASN A 101 30.26 4.54 -21.18
C ASN A 101 28.73 4.74 -21.30
N VAL A 102 27.96 3.65 -21.26
CA VAL A 102 26.48 3.72 -21.33
C VAL A 102 25.87 4.21 -20.02
N SER A 103 26.53 4.02 -18.87
CA SER A 103 26.02 4.51 -17.59
C SER A 103 26.08 6.03 -17.39
N LEU A 104 26.87 6.74 -18.22
CA LEU A 104 27.00 8.21 -18.15
C LEU A 104 26.09 8.95 -19.14
N GLU A 105 25.47 8.26 -20.09
CA GLU A 105 24.58 8.82 -21.11
C GLU A 105 23.16 8.24 -21.05
N GLU A 106 22.66 7.89 -19.86
CA GLU A 106 21.27 7.45 -19.78
C GLU A 106 20.34 8.63 -20.14
N ILE A 107 19.69 8.51 -21.30
CA ILE A 107 18.73 9.51 -21.79
C ILE A 107 17.55 9.51 -20.84
N VAL A 108 17.26 10.66 -20.23
CA VAL A 108 16.10 10.87 -19.37
C VAL A 108 14.93 11.41 -20.16
N VAL A 109 13.75 10.93 -19.83
CA VAL A 109 12.49 11.36 -20.45
C VAL A 109 11.96 12.65 -19.82
N ILE A 110 12.35 12.96 -18.58
CA ILE A 110 11.85 14.12 -17.83
C ILE A 110 12.89 15.24 -17.69
N GLY A 111 12.42 16.43 -17.33
CA GLY A 111 13.25 17.61 -17.08
C GLY A 111 13.70 18.38 -18.32
N SER A 112 13.46 17.84 -19.53
CA SER A 112 13.75 18.51 -20.80
C SER A 112 12.83 18.02 -21.89
N ARG A 113 12.54 18.88 -22.86
CA ARG A 113 11.90 18.50 -24.12
C ARG A 113 12.91 18.23 -25.25
N ASN A 114 14.21 18.22 -24.91
CA ASN A 114 15.27 17.79 -25.81
C ASN A 114 15.39 16.26 -25.71
N PRO A 115 15.13 15.49 -26.79
CA PRO A 115 15.12 14.03 -26.77
C PRO A 115 16.50 13.39 -26.54
N ASN A 116 17.59 14.17 -26.67
CA ASN A 116 18.96 13.68 -26.55
C ASN A 116 19.68 14.17 -25.29
N ARG A 117 18.94 14.64 -24.27
CA ARG A 117 19.56 15.18 -23.07
C ARG A 117 19.93 14.05 -22.09
N SER A 118 21.18 14.07 -21.65
CA SER A 118 21.65 13.17 -20.60
C SER A 118 21.32 13.69 -19.20
N VAL A 119 21.40 12.82 -18.18
CA VAL A 119 21.22 13.18 -16.76
C VAL A 119 22.18 14.29 -16.34
N ILE A 120 23.43 14.22 -16.83
CA ILE A 120 24.52 15.16 -16.47
C ILE A 120 24.21 16.58 -16.95
N ASP A 121 23.53 16.71 -18.08
CA ASP A 121 23.17 18.00 -18.67
C ASP A 121 21.91 18.61 -18.05
N SER A 122 21.26 17.92 -17.12
CA SER A 122 20.04 18.43 -16.49
C SER A 122 20.35 19.55 -15.49
N PRO A 123 19.70 20.74 -15.60
CA PRO A 123 19.91 21.84 -14.65
C PRO A 123 19.32 21.55 -13.27
N VAL A 124 18.54 20.49 -13.14
CA VAL A 124 17.89 20.04 -11.90
C VAL A 124 18.22 18.58 -11.63
N PRO A 125 18.38 18.17 -10.37
CA PRO A 125 18.75 16.80 -10.04
C PRO A 125 17.62 15.83 -10.41
N ILE A 126 17.97 14.79 -11.17
CA ILE A 126 17.11 13.68 -11.53
C ILE A 126 17.72 12.41 -10.94
N ASP A 127 16.98 11.73 -10.07
CA ASP A 127 17.39 10.43 -9.58
C ASP A 127 16.90 9.34 -10.54
N ILE A 128 17.79 8.47 -10.94
CA ILE A 128 17.44 7.26 -11.70
C ILE A 128 17.53 6.07 -10.77
N VAL A 129 16.43 5.33 -10.71
CA VAL A 129 16.28 4.18 -9.82
C VAL A 129 15.97 2.95 -10.66
N ASN A 130 16.93 2.04 -10.76
CA ASN A 130 16.75 0.77 -11.48
C ASN A 130 15.98 -0.22 -10.62
N ILE A 131 14.75 -0.55 -11.02
CA ILE A 131 13.85 -1.39 -10.22
C ILE A 131 14.30 -2.86 -10.20
N LYS A 132 14.87 -3.40 -11.28
CA LYS A 132 15.33 -4.79 -11.33
C LYS A 132 16.42 -5.07 -10.29
N GLU A 133 17.35 -4.16 -10.11
CA GLU A 133 18.43 -4.28 -9.13
C GLU A 133 17.93 -4.11 -7.69
N LEU A 134 17.01 -3.18 -7.50
CA LEU A 134 16.43 -2.92 -6.18
C LEU A 134 15.49 -4.04 -5.73
N ALA A 135 14.66 -4.56 -6.59
CA ALA A 135 13.78 -5.69 -6.26
C ALA A 135 14.57 -6.95 -5.88
N ALA A 136 15.79 -7.10 -6.42
CA ALA A 136 16.69 -8.21 -6.05
C ALA A 136 17.39 -7.98 -4.69
N SER A 137 17.56 -6.74 -4.26
CA SER A 137 18.31 -6.36 -3.04
C SER A 137 17.42 -5.89 -1.88
N SER A 138 16.16 -5.55 -2.15
CA SER A 138 15.21 -5.02 -1.17
C SER A 138 14.05 -6.01 -0.94
N PRO A 139 13.62 -6.22 0.31
CA PRO A 139 12.43 -7.03 0.61
C PRO A 139 11.11 -6.33 0.26
N GLN A 140 11.15 -5.11 -0.27
CA GLN A 140 9.96 -4.33 -0.60
C GLN A 140 9.36 -4.78 -1.93
N VAL A 141 8.05 -4.98 -1.96
CA VAL A 141 7.31 -5.44 -3.14
C VAL A 141 6.43 -4.34 -3.76
N ASN A 142 6.02 -3.36 -2.97
CA ASN A 142 5.17 -2.26 -3.42
C ASN A 142 6.02 -1.07 -3.88
N LEU A 143 5.64 -0.44 -4.98
CA LEU A 143 6.38 0.67 -5.58
C LEU A 143 6.57 1.84 -4.62
N ASN A 144 5.54 2.18 -3.84
CA ASN A 144 5.62 3.21 -2.80
C ASN A 144 6.69 2.92 -1.76
N GLN A 145 6.82 1.66 -1.32
CA GLN A 145 7.81 1.28 -0.32
C GLN A 145 9.23 1.22 -0.91
N ILE A 146 9.35 0.82 -2.17
CA ILE A 146 10.62 0.88 -2.90
C ILE A 146 11.10 2.33 -2.99
N LEU A 147 10.24 3.25 -3.44
CA LEU A 147 10.56 4.68 -3.52
C LEU A 147 10.90 5.29 -2.15
N ASN A 148 10.16 4.92 -1.11
CA ASN A 148 10.41 5.39 0.26
C ASN A 148 11.80 4.97 0.79
N PHE A 149 12.31 3.84 0.30
CA PHE A 149 13.63 3.32 0.66
C PHE A 149 14.77 4.00 -0.12
N VAL A 150 14.56 4.30 -1.41
CA VAL A 150 15.65 4.74 -2.32
C VAL A 150 15.63 6.22 -2.66
N ALA A 151 14.51 6.91 -2.52
CA ALA A 151 14.37 8.34 -2.81
C ALA A 151 14.18 9.14 -1.51
N PRO A 152 15.23 9.76 -0.94
CA PRO A 152 15.17 10.41 0.37
C PRO A 152 14.13 11.54 0.49
N SER A 153 13.72 12.11 -0.63
CA SER A 153 12.70 13.17 -0.69
C SER A 153 11.28 12.64 -0.80
N PHE A 154 11.12 11.34 -1.04
CA PHE A 154 9.83 10.67 -1.16
C PHE A 154 9.41 10.07 0.17
N THR A 155 8.15 10.23 0.53
CA THR A 155 7.58 9.65 1.74
C THR A 155 6.21 9.04 1.43
N SER A 156 6.03 7.80 1.81
CA SER A 156 4.75 7.10 1.77
C SER A 156 4.61 6.25 3.03
N ASN A 157 3.57 6.51 3.81
CA ASN A 157 3.32 5.81 5.05
C ASN A 157 2.16 4.83 4.88
N THR A 158 2.37 3.60 5.31
CA THR A 158 1.28 2.66 5.55
C THR A 158 0.59 3.08 6.83
N GLN A 159 -0.53 3.77 6.72
CA GLN A 159 -1.29 4.25 7.88
C GLN A 159 -2.59 3.50 8.00
N THR A 160 -2.97 3.22 9.23
CA THR A 160 -4.30 2.77 9.59
C THR A 160 -5.10 3.91 10.20
N ILE A 161 -6.44 3.77 10.24
CA ILE A 161 -7.39 4.75 10.78
C ILE A 161 -7.48 6.00 9.89
N SER A 162 -7.50 5.80 8.59
CA SER A 162 -7.64 6.87 7.60
C SER A 162 -8.68 6.55 6.51
N ASP A 163 -9.73 5.81 6.90
CA ASP A 163 -10.92 5.52 6.08
C ASP A 163 -10.59 4.99 4.68
N GLY A 164 -9.68 3.99 4.61
CA GLY A 164 -9.27 3.32 3.38
C GLY A 164 -8.05 3.92 2.67
N THR A 165 -7.51 5.05 3.14
CA THR A 165 -6.29 5.64 2.56
C THR A 165 -5.08 4.72 2.73
N ASP A 166 -5.06 3.91 3.76
CA ASP A 166 -4.08 2.86 4.03
C ASP A 166 -4.14 1.66 3.05
N HIS A 167 -5.13 1.65 2.14
CA HIS A 167 -5.20 0.70 1.03
C HIS A 167 -4.54 1.22 -0.25
N VAL A 168 -4.23 2.52 -0.31
CA VAL A 168 -3.57 3.20 -1.45
C VAL A 168 -2.16 3.65 -1.10
N ASP A 169 -1.89 3.93 0.19
CA ASP A 169 -0.62 4.43 0.70
C ASP A 169 -0.21 5.75 -0.01
N PRO A 170 -0.89 6.87 0.26
CA PRO A 170 -0.64 8.13 -0.43
C PRO A 170 0.81 8.59 -0.28
N ALA A 171 1.37 9.07 -1.37
CA ALA A 171 2.76 9.48 -1.48
C ALA A 171 2.90 11.00 -1.38
N SER A 172 4.01 11.46 -0.82
CA SER A 172 4.43 12.84 -0.87
C SER A 172 5.87 12.97 -1.35
N LEU A 173 6.20 14.10 -1.93
CA LEU A 173 7.55 14.43 -2.35
C LEU A 173 7.96 15.77 -1.74
N ARG A 174 9.14 15.82 -1.09
CA ARG A 174 9.66 17.03 -0.44
C ARG A 174 8.71 17.62 0.63
N GLY A 175 7.87 16.78 1.26
CA GLY A 175 6.90 17.20 2.26
C GLY A 175 5.66 17.93 1.70
N LEU A 176 5.48 17.95 0.38
CA LEU A 176 4.32 18.52 -0.29
C LEU A 176 3.23 17.48 -0.54
N GLY A 177 1.98 17.92 -0.75
CA GLY A 177 0.82 17.05 -0.88
C GLY A 177 0.87 16.08 -2.05
N PRO A 178 0.14 14.95 -1.97
CA PRO A 178 0.14 13.94 -3.03
C PRO A 178 -0.45 14.43 -4.36
N ASP A 179 -1.28 15.45 -4.35
CA ASP A 179 -1.82 16.16 -5.51
C ASP A 179 -0.81 17.07 -6.23
N GLN A 180 0.35 17.32 -5.59
CA GLN A 180 1.42 18.18 -6.11
C GLN A 180 2.58 17.38 -6.71
N VAL A 181 2.45 16.07 -6.78
CA VAL A 181 3.41 15.13 -7.38
C VAL A 181 2.84 14.60 -8.68
N LEU A 182 3.41 15.03 -9.80
CA LEU A 182 3.01 14.51 -11.11
C LEU A 182 3.63 13.12 -11.35
N VAL A 183 2.80 12.17 -11.71
CA VAL A 183 3.25 10.84 -12.15
C VAL A 183 3.04 10.68 -13.64
N LEU A 184 4.07 10.21 -14.32
CA LEU A 184 4.07 9.88 -15.74
C LEU A 184 4.40 8.39 -15.92
N ILE A 185 3.90 7.80 -17.02
CA ILE A 185 4.32 6.49 -17.52
C ILE A 185 4.83 6.70 -18.95
N ASN A 186 6.09 6.35 -19.20
CA ASN A 186 6.77 6.61 -20.48
C ASN A 186 6.57 8.06 -20.96
N GLY A 187 6.63 9.03 -20.04
CA GLY A 187 6.44 10.46 -20.34
C GLY A 187 5.00 10.93 -20.52
N LYS A 188 4.00 10.04 -20.43
CA LYS A 188 2.58 10.39 -20.54
C LYS A 188 1.92 10.43 -19.17
N ARG A 189 1.04 11.42 -18.96
CA ARG A 189 0.34 11.66 -17.68
C ARG A 189 -0.45 10.45 -17.22
N ARG A 190 -0.23 10.05 -15.97
CA ARG A 190 -1.04 9.05 -15.27
C ARG A 190 -2.21 9.73 -14.57
N HIS A 191 -3.39 9.12 -14.60
CA HIS A 191 -4.55 9.56 -13.82
C HIS A 191 -4.35 9.33 -12.31
N THR A 192 -5.10 10.09 -11.50
CA THR A 192 -5.08 9.97 -10.05
C THR A 192 -6.02 8.85 -9.55
N SER A 193 -5.89 8.52 -8.26
CA SER A 193 -6.89 7.73 -7.54
C SER A 193 -8.22 8.48 -7.45
N SER A 194 -9.30 7.75 -7.22
CA SER A 194 -10.61 8.32 -6.90
C SER A 194 -10.78 8.61 -5.40
N LEU A 195 -9.91 8.08 -4.54
CA LEU A 195 -10.01 8.22 -3.10
C LEU A 195 -9.50 9.59 -2.64
N ILE A 196 -10.39 10.38 -2.04
CA ILE A 196 -10.03 11.63 -1.36
C ILE A 196 -9.43 11.29 0.00
N ASN A 197 -8.25 11.82 0.28
CA ASN A 197 -7.58 11.65 1.56
C ASN A 197 -8.35 12.38 2.67
N VAL A 198 -8.70 11.67 3.74
CA VAL A 198 -9.50 12.18 4.85
C VAL A 198 -8.81 11.96 6.20
N ASN A 199 -9.42 12.46 7.27
CA ASN A 199 -8.96 12.34 8.66
C ASN A 199 -7.51 12.80 8.86
N GLY A 200 -6.67 12.02 9.55
CA GLY A 200 -5.28 12.32 9.85
C GLY A 200 -4.30 12.01 8.72
N THR A 201 -4.78 11.73 7.50
CA THR A 201 -3.93 11.40 6.36
C THR A 201 -3.17 12.63 5.86
N PHE A 202 -1.92 12.44 5.47
CA PHE A 202 -1.15 13.46 4.79
C PHE A 202 -1.84 13.89 3.48
N GLY A 203 -1.94 15.19 3.24
CA GLY A 203 -2.66 15.71 2.08
C GLY A 203 -4.19 15.60 2.21
N ARG A 204 -4.74 15.76 3.42
CA ARG A 204 -6.20 15.76 3.65
C ARG A 204 -6.92 16.70 2.70
N GLY A 205 -7.98 16.19 2.05
CA GLY A 205 -8.78 16.93 1.08
C GLY A 205 -8.24 16.89 -0.35
N SER A 206 -7.10 16.22 -0.57
CA SER A 206 -6.51 16.02 -1.90
C SER A 206 -6.58 14.55 -2.34
N VAL A 207 -6.21 14.30 -3.58
CA VAL A 207 -6.04 12.96 -4.17
C VAL A 207 -4.64 12.84 -4.73
N GLY A 208 -4.05 11.64 -4.66
CA GLY A 208 -2.76 11.33 -5.27
C GLY A 208 -2.88 10.25 -6.33
N THR A 209 -1.79 9.98 -7.03
CA THR A 209 -1.70 8.85 -7.94
C THR A 209 -1.50 7.55 -7.16
N ASP A 210 -2.28 6.53 -7.50
CA ASP A 210 -2.12 5.19 -6.97
C ASP A 210 -0.95 4.47 -7.67
N LEU A 211 0.24 4.57 -7.10
CA LEU A 211 1.44 3.91 -7.61
C LEU A 211 1.38 2.39 -7.43
N ASN A 212 0.65 1.92 -6.43
CA ASN A 212 0.49 0.49 -6.17
C ASN A 212 -0.45 -0.21 -7.18
N ALA A 213 -1.03 0.50 -8.13
CA ALA A 213 -1.78 -0.08 -9.24
C ALA A 213 -0.86 -0.62 -10.37
N ILE A 214 0.45 -0.36 -10.31
CA ILE A 214 1.42 -0.73 -11.35
C ILE A 214 2.33 -1.83 -10.80
N PRO A 215 2.42 -3.01 -11.48
CA PRO A 215 3.30 -4.07 -11.01
C PRO A 215 4.78 -3.68 -11.15
N ALA A 216 5.58 -3.91 -10.12
CA ALA A 216 7.02 -3.60 -10.15
C ALA A 216 7.74 -4.32 -11.31
N ALA A 217 7.30 -5.53 -11.68
CA ALA A 217 7.83 -6.30 -12.80
C ALA A 217 7.64 -5.62 -14.18
N ALA A 218 6.69 -4.67 -14.29
CA ALA A 218 6.50 -3.90 -15.53
C ALA A 218 7.49 -2.74 -15.67
N ILE A 219 8.25 -2.41 -14.62
CA ILE A 219 9.04 -1.21 -14.53
C ILE A 219 10.52 -1.53 -14.82
N LYS A 220 11.11 -0.82 -15.76
CA LYS A 220 12.55 -0.85 -16.04
C LYS A 220 13.29 0.05 -15.04
N ARG A 221 12.88 1.31 -14.95
CA ARG A 221 13.44 2.31 -14.04
C ARG A 221 12.42 3.37 -13.67
N LEU A 222 12.70 4.08 -12.60
CA LEU A 222 12.01 5.31 -12.20
C LEU A 222 12.95 6.49 -12.37
N GLU A 223 12.42 7.59 -12.86
CA GLU A 223 13.08 8.87 -12.95
C GLU A 223 12.36 9.85 -12.02
N VAL A 224 13.06 10.36 -11.01
CA VAL A 224 12.49 11.28 -10.01
C VAL A 224 13.12 12.64 -10.15
N LEU A 225 12.40 13.58 -10.71
CA LEU A 225 12.77 14.99 -10.77
C LEU A 225 12.38 15.64 -9.44
N ARG A 226 13.40 15.99 -8.65
CA ARG A 226 13.23 16.52 -7.29
C ARG A 226 13.10 18.04 -7.23
N ASP A 227 12.51 18.65 -8.25
CA ASP A 227 12.27 20.09 -8.25
C ASP A 227 10.95 20.43 -8.91
N GLY A 228 10.45 21.65 -8.66
CA GLY A 228 9.24 22.14 -9.27
C GLY A 228 9.37 22.22 -10.79
N ALA A 229 8.47 21.57 -11.49
CA ALA A 229 8.43 21.54 -12.95
C ALA A 229 7.09 22.01 -13.50
N ALA A 230 6.35 22.80 -12.72
CA ALA A 230 5.01 23.29 -13.07
C ALA A 230 4.99 24.12 -14.36
N ALA A 231 6.08 24.84 -14.67
CA ALA A 231 6.21 25.58 -15.93
C ALA A 231 6.23 24.67 -17.16
N GLN A 232 6.70 23.43 -17.01
CA GLN A 232 6.81 22.47 -18.11
C GLN A 232 5.64 21.48 -18.16
N TYR A 233 5.12 21.08 -16.98
CA TYR A 233 4.16 19.99 -16.85
C TYR A 233 2.79 20.41 -16.29
N GLY A 234 2.64 21.67 -15.88
CA GLY A 234 1.40 22.19 -15.28
C GLY A 234 1.40 22.10 -13.74
N SER A 235 0.25 22.45 -13.15
CA SER A 235 0.07 22.69 -11.71
C SER A 235 0.33 21.46 -10.81
N ASP A 236 0.27 20.26 -11.35
CA ASP A 236 0.43 19.03 -10.57
C ASP A 236 1.91 18.69 -10.30
N ALA A 237 2.84 19.41 -10.95
CA ALA A 237 4.28 19.19 -10.83
C ALA A 237 4.97 20.24 -9.93
N ILE A 238 4.35 20.61 -8.80
CA ILE A 238 4.89 21.60 -7.86
C ILE A 238 5.98 20.98 -7.00
N ALA A 239 5.75 19.79 -6.48
CA ALA A 239 6.72 19.06 -5.66
C ALA A 239 7.80 18.38 -6.50
N GLY A 240 7.44 17.93 -7.70
CA GLY A 240 8.33 17.25 -8.63
C GLY A 240 7.56 16.33 -9.57
N VAL A 241 8.32 15.52 -10.31
CA VAL A 241 7.79 14.58 -11.30
C VAL A 241 8.40 13.20 -11.07
N ILE A 242 7.56 12.17 -11.08
CA ILE A 242 7.97 10.77 -11.08
C ILE A 242 7.59 10.18 -12.44
N ASN A 243 8.58 9.78 -13.23
CA ASN A 243 8.33 9.09 -14.49
C ASN A 243 8.66 7.60 -14.37
N ILE A 244 7.71 6.77 -14.69
CA ILE A 244 7.82 5.31 -14.70
C ILE A 244 8.16 4.89 -16.12
N VAL A 245 9.37 4.40 -16.34
CA VAL A 245 9.79 3.84 -17.62
C VAL A 245 9.52 2.34 -17.62
N LEU A 246 8.70 1.88 -18.55
CA LEU A 246 8.28 0.49 -18.65
C LEU A 246 9.35 -0.41 -19.24
N ASN A 247 9.27 -1.69 -18.88
CA ASN A 247 10.17 -2.74 -19.39
C ASN A 247 9.94 -2.99 -20.89
N GLU A 248 11.04 -3.13 -21.63
CA GLU A 248 11.08 -3.39 -23.08
C GLU A 248 11.82 -4.70 -23.41
N THR A 249 12.23 -5.45 -22.38
CA THR A 249 13.02 -6.67 -22.55
C THR A 249 12.22 -7.76 -23.27
N VAL A 250 12.79 -8.34 -24.31
CA VAL A 250 12.19 -9.42 -25.10
C VAL A 250 12.96 -10.73 -24.95
N ASN A 251 12.28 -11.85 -25.21
CA ASN A 251 12.84 -13.22 -25.16
C ASN A 251 13.45 -13.60 -23.79
N GLU A 252 13.08 -12.89 -22.73
CA GLU A 252 13.52 -13.17 -21.36
C GLU A 252 12.27 -13.35 -20.48
N LEU A 253 12.13 -14.52 -19.87
CA LEU A 253 11.12 -14.78 -18.85
C LEU A 253 11.71 -14.43 -17.48
N SER A 254 11.11 -13.47 -16.80
CA SER A 254 11.45 -13.13 -15.42
C SER A 254 10.32 -13.56 -14.50
N ILE A 255 10.63 -14.34 -13.47
CA ILE A 255 9.69 -14.73 -12.42
C ILE A 255 10.35 -14.42 -11.08
N ALA A 256 9.62 -13.78 -10.20
CA ALA A 256 10.06 -13.53 -8.83
C ALA A 256 8.98 -13.92 -7.82
N VAL A 257 9.41 -14.50 -6.71
CA VAL A 257 8.58 -14.78 -5.54
C VAL A 257 9.25 -14.16 -4.34
N THR A 258 8.55 -13.23 -3.70
CA THR A 258 9.03 -12.55 -2.50
C THR A 258 8.08 -12.84 -1.36
N THR A 259 8.64 -13.23 -0.21
CA THR A 259 7.87 -13.44 1.02
C THR A 259 8.62 -12.83 2.19
N GLY A 260 7.88 -12.32 3.17
CA GLY A 260 8.43 -11.69 4.37
C GLY A 260 7.40 -11.53 5.46
N ALA A 261 7.86 -11.13 6.63
CA ALA A 261 7.01 -10.80 7.79
C ALA A 261 7.74 -9.79 8.68
N HIS A 262 7.01 -9.14 9.57
CA HIS A 262 7.57 -8.31 10.62
C HIS A 262 7.84 -9.16 11.87
N PHE A 263 9.06 -9.07 12.40
CA PHE A 263 9.48 -9.77 13.61
C PHE A 263 9.79 -8.73 14.68
N SER A 264 9.02 -8.70 15.74
CA SER A 264 9.25 -7.76 16.84
C SER A 264 8.57 -8.21 18.14
N GLU A 265 9.01 -7.65 19.27
CA GLU A 265 8.36 -7.83 20.57
C GLU A 265 6.92 -7.28 20.58
N ASN A 266 6.62 -6.33 19.68
CA ASN A 266 5.32 -5.71 19.56
C ASN A 266 4.41 -6.38 18.52
N SER A 267 4.81 -7.51 17.93
CA SER A 267 3.98 -8.29 17.02
C SER A 267 2.78 -8.92 17.72
N ASN A 268 1.75 -9.28 16.95
CA ASN A 268 0.55 -9.97 17.45
C ASN A 268 -0.13 -9.27 18.64
N GLY A 269 -0.30 -7.95 18.56
CA GLY A 269 -0.96 -7.19 19.60
C GLY A 269 -0.16 -7.10 20.91
N GLN A 270 1.17 -6.99 20.83
CA GLN A 270 2.12 -6.85 21.94
C GLN A 270 2.51 -8.19 22.61
N THR A 271 2.20 -9.33 22.01
CA THR A 271 2.62 -10.65 22.55
C THR A 271 3.95 -11.13 21.99
N GLY A 272 4.46 -10.46 20.96
CA GLY A 272 5.69 -10.82 20.24
C GLY A 272 5.51 -11.90 19.19
N GLY A 273 6.56 -12.17 18.42
CA GLY A 273 6.56 -13.13 17.32
C GLY A 273 6.60 -12.49 15.94
N SER A 274 5.84 -13.01 14.97
CA SER A 274 5.74 -12.47 13.62
C SER A 274 4.30 -12.14 13.26
N ASP A 275 4.12 -11.07 12.48
CA ASP A 275 2.85 -10.66 11.87
C ASP A 275 3.10 -9.87 10.59
N GLY A 276 2.03 -9.44 9.91
CA GLY A 276 2.11 -8.65 8.69
C GLY A 276 2.81 -9.37 7.55
N GLU A 277 2.56 -10.66 7.41
CA GLU A 277 3.12 -11.51 6.37
C GLU A 277 2.82 -10.92 5.00
N THR A 278 3.83 -10.92 4.14
CA THR A 278 3.72 -10.44 2.75
C THR A 278 4.17 -11.53 1.80
N THR A 279 3.41 -11.75 0.74
CA THR A 279 3.78 -12.63 -0.37
C THR A 279 3.45 -11.93 -1.67
N ASN A 280 4.43 -11.85 -2.57
CA ASN A 280 4.27 -11.37 -3.93
C ASN A 280 4.80 -12.41 -4.90
N VAL A 281 4.02 -12.68 -5.95
CA VAL A 281 4.44 -13.51 -7.09
C VAL A 281 4.30 -12.65 -8.33
N SER A 282 5.40 -12.43 -9.03
CA SER A 282 5.43 -11.61 -10.23
C SER A 282 6.07 -12.33 -11.40
N ALA A 283 5.61 -11.99 -12.61
CA ALA A 283 6.17 -12.51 -13.85
C ALA A 283 6.16 -11.42 -14.94
N SER A 284 7.17 -11.45 -15.81
CA SER A 284 7.20 -10.66 -17.03
C SER A 284 7.82 -11.45 -18.18
N TYR A 285 7.30 -11.20 -19.39
CA TYR A 285 7.81 -11.79 -20.63
C TYR A 285 7.55 -10.86 -21.80
N GLY A 286 8.51 -10.73 -22.70
CA GLY A 286 8.39 -9.93 -23.91
C GLY A 286 8.63 -10.73 -25.18
N LEU A 287 7.90 -10.35 -26.21
CA LEU A 287 7.99 -10.90 -27.56
C LEU A 287 8.49 -9.82 -28.52
N PRO A 288 9.49 -10.11 -29.38
CA PRO A 288 9.86 -9.20 -30.45
C PRO A 288 8.78 -9.14 -31.51
N LEU A 289 8.58 -7.98 -32.12
CA LEU A 289 7.64 -7.71 -33.20
C LEU A 289 8.41 -7.15 -34.41
N GLY A 290 8.44 -7.89 -35.50
CA GLY A 290 9.21 -7.54 -36.69
C GLY A 290 10.73 -7.63 -36.47
N GLU A 291 11.49 -7.06 -37.43
CA GLU A 291 12.97 -7.10 -37.43
C GLU A 291 13.58 -5.77 -36.97
N ASN A 292 12.79 -4.70 -36.87
CA ASN A 292 13.26 -3.33 -36.63
C ASN A 292 13.11 -2.88 -35.15
N GLY A 293 13.18 -3.83 -34.18
CA GLY A 293 13.16 -3.51 -32.75
C GLY A 293 11.77 -3.22 -32.18
N GLY A 294 10.70 -3.70 -32.85
CA GLY A 294 9.36 -3.72 -32.28
C GLY A 294 9.23 -4.77 -31.17
N PHE A 295 8.35 -4.53 -30.20
CA PHE A 295 8.12 -5.48 -29.12
C PHE A 295 6.72 -5.36 -28.51
N ILE A 296 6.32 -6.38 -27.79
CA ILE A 296 5.25 -6.35 -26.81
C ILE A 296 5.71 -7.10 -25.57
N THR A 297 5.61 -6.46 -24.40
CA THR A 297 5.89 -7.06 -23.09
C THR A 297 4.63 -7.18 -22.27
N PHE A 298 4.53 -8.27 -21.52
CA PHE A 298 3.47 -8.53 -20.57
C PHE A 298 4.09 -8.69 -19.19
N SER A 299 3.53 -8.02 -18.21
CA SER A 299 3.98 -8.11 -16.82
C SER A 299 2.78 -8.18 -15.90
N GLY A 300 2.88 -8.98 -14.86
CA GLY A 300 1.83 -9.06 -13.86
C GLY A 300 2.35 -9.54 -12.54
N ASP A 301 1.58 -9.25 -11.51
CA ASP A 301 1.84 -9.77 -10.18
C ASP A 301 0.53 -10.03 -9.42
N PHE A 302 0.67 -10.84 -8.39
CA PHE A 302 -0.33 -11.03 -7.35
C PHE A 302 0.34 -10.86 -6.00
N ASP A 303 -0.23 -10.02 -5.15
CA ASP A 303 0.28 -9.78 -3.81
C ASP A 303 -0.76 -10.00 -2.72
N VAL A 304 -0.26 -10.45 -1.59
CA VAL A 304 -0.97 -10.54 -0.32
C VAL A 304 -0.13 -9.87 0.73
N ARG A 305 -0.69 -8.88 1.39
CA ARG A 305 -0.11 -8.19 2.54
C ARG A 305 -1.07 -8.36 3.70
N GLU A 306 -0.68 -9.10 4.73
CA GLU A 306 -1.51 -9.27 5.94
C GLU A 306 -1.37 -8.06 6.87
N ALA A 307 -2.35 -7.89 7.74
CA ALA A 307 -2.37 -6.78 8.70
C ALA A 307 -1.41 -7.00 9.86
N TYR A 308 -0.91 -5.91 10.43
CA TYR A 308 -0.32 -5.91 11.77
C TYR A 308 -0.89 -4.77 12.62
N ASN A 309 -0.82 -4.93 13.95
CA ASN A 309 -1.29 -3.95 14.91
C ASN A 309 -0.20 -3.61 15.93
N ARG A 310 0.09 -2.31 16.09
CA ARG A 310 1.07 -1.78 17.06
C ARG A 310 0.43 -0.88 18.11
N MET A 311 -0.90 -0.92 18.21
CA MET A 311 -1.64 -0.16 19.22
C MET A 311 -1.27 -0.65 20.62
N LYS A 312 -0.93 0.27 21.53
CA LYS A 312 -0.91 0.01 22.95
C LYS A 312 -2.33 -0.13 23.50
N GLU A 313 -2.47 -0.70 24.68
CA GLU A 313 -3.77 -0.81 25.33
C GLU A 313 -4.43 0.56 25.50
N TRP A 314 -5.75 0.59 25.35
CA TRP A 314 -6.54 1.80 25.52
C TRP A 314 -6.58 2.23 26.99
N GLU A 315 -6.13 3.45 27.30
CA GLU A 315 -6.04 3.98 28.66
C GLU A 315 -7.31 4.73 29.12
N GLY A 316 -8.20 5.12 28.18
CA GLY A 316 -9.41 5.85 28.46
C GLY A 316 -10.55 5.03 29.08
N GLY A 317 -11.66 5.68 29.40
CA GLY A 317 -12.89 5.03 29.85
C GLY A 317 -13.48 4.12 28.76
N ILE A 318 -13.93 2.94 29.12
CA ILE A 318 -14.56 1.94 28.25
C ILE A 318 -16.01 1.75 28.69
N PHE A 319 -16.23 1.52 29.96
CA PHE A 319 -17.54 1.31 30.57
C PHE A 319 -17.86 2.43 31.56
N ASN A 320 -19.14 2.72 31.70
CA ASN A 320 -19.67 3.59 32.74
C ASN A 320 -20.63 2.81 33.67
N GLY A 321 -21.13 3.46 34.73
CA GLY A 321 -22.05 2.85 35.68
C GLY A 321 -23.33 2.32 35.05
N TYR A 322 -23.82 2.96 33.97
CA TYR A 322 -24.98 2.46 33.23
C TYR A 322 -24.73 1.06 32.62
N ASN A 323 -23.56 0.83 32.05
CA ASN A 323 -23.19 -0.48 31.48
C ASN A 323 -23.12 -1.59 32.56
N VAL A 324 -22.68 -1.24 33.79
CA VAL A 324 -22.71 -2.16 34.95
C VAL A 324 -24.13 -2.55 35.30
N VAL A 325 -25.01 -1.56 35.43
CA VAL A 325 -26.43 -1.76 35.76
C VAL A 325 -27.13 -2.57 34.69
N GLU A 326 -26.91 -2.24 33.43
CA GLU A 326 -27.45 -2.96 32.27
C GLU A 326 -27.04 -4.44 32.30
N ARG A 327 -25.76 -4.75 32.52
CA ARG A 327 -25.29 -6.14 32.61
C ARG A 327 -25.95 -6.90 33.75
N LEU A 328 -26.05 -6.29 34.93
CA LEU A 328 -26.66 -6.92 36.10
C LEU A 328 -28.18 -7.13 35.92
N ALA A 329 -28.86 -6.15 35.33
CA ALA A 329 -30.28 -6.26 35.02
C ALA A 329 -30.55 -7.38 34.00
N ASN A 330 -29.76 -7.47 32.94
CA ASN A 330 -29.87 -8.53 31.94
C ASN A 330 -29.57 -9.94 32.54
N ALA A 331 -28.62 -10.03 33.45
CA ALA A 331 -28.29 -11.28 34.13
C ALA A 331 -29.38 -11.76 35.11
N SER A 332 -30.10 -10.83 35.74
CA SER A 332 -31.16 -11.14 36.70
C SER A 332 -32.51 -11.36 36.06
N ASN A 333 -32.76 -10.82 34.89
CA ASN A 333 -34.03 -10.95 34.17
C ASN A 333 -33.82 -10.77 32.66
N ALA A 334 -33.94 -11.87 31.91
CA ALA A 334 -33.72 -11.86 30.45
C ALA A 334 -34.72 -10.96 29.67
N GLY A 335 -35.88 -10.63 30.24
CA GLY A 335 -36.88 -9.71 29.63
C GLY A 335 -36.61 -8.24 29.89
N TYR A 336 -35.67 -7.90 30.75
CA TYR A 336 -35.44 -6.53 31.21
C TYR A 336 -34.78 -5.62 30.15
N SER A 337 -34.14 -6.21 29.18
CA SER A 337 -33.51 -5.46 28.07
C SER A 337 -34.50 -4.57 27.29
N SER A 338 -35.79 -4.86 27.28
CA SER A 338 -36.82 -4.05 26.62
C SER A 338 -37.02 -2.68 27.27
N GLU A 339 -36.81 -2.58 28.58
CA GLU A 339 -36.97 -1.33 29.33
C GLU A 339 -35.76 -0.42 29.16
N PHE A 340 -34.53 -0.99 29.16
CA PHE A 340 -33.34 -0.27 28.77
C PHE A 340 -33.39 0.21 27.31
N LEU A 341 -33.98 -0.61 26.44
CA LEU A 341 -34.23 -0.21 25.05
C LEU A 341 -35.18 0.98 24.95
N SER A 342 -36.22 1.05 25.75
CA SER A 342 -37.17 2.16 25.77
C SER A 342 -36.47 3.46 26.21
N LEU A 343 -35.64 3.41 27.27
CA LEU A 343 -34.85 4.55 27.71
C LEU A 343 -33.80 4.93 26.67
N ALA A 344 -33.13 3.96 26.09
CA ALA A 344 -32.16 4.17 25.03
C ALA A 344 -32.81 4.75 23.76
N ASN A 345 -34.08 4.49 23.50
CA ASN A 345 -34.85 5.07 22.39
C ASN A 345 -35.43 6.46 22.71
N GLY A 346 -35.02 7.05 23.82
CA GLY A 346 -35.43 8.41 24.19
C GLY A 346 -36.86 8.49 24.73
N VAL A 347 -37.45 7.38 25.10
CA VAL A 347 -38.76 7.36 25.74
C VAL A 347 -38.61 7.88 27.16
N ASP A 348 -39.51 8.79 27.59
CA ASP A 348 -39.54 9.27 28.96
C ASP A 348 -39.91 8.14 29.92
N GLY A 349 -38.94 7.63 30.63
CA GLY A 349 -39.09 6.54 31.57
C GLY A 349 -39.93 6.87 32.80
N SER A 350 -40.32 8.14 33.00
CA SER A 350 -41.17 8.57 34.10
C SER A 350 -42.63 8.29 33.83
N THR A 351 -43.05 8.12 32.58
CA THR A 351 -44.43 7.96 32.16
C THR A 351 -44.79 6.53 31.74
N LEU A 352 -43.80 5.70 31.46
CA LEU A 352 -44.04 4.29 31.03
C LEU A 352 -43.99 3.33 32.21
N SER A 353 -44.90 2.37 32.22
CA SER A 353 -44.86 1.26 33.17
C SER A 353 -43.84 0.22 32.77
N GLY A 354 -42.90 -0.04 33.66
CA GLY A 354 -41.89 -1.09 33.55
C GLY A 354 -42.33 -2.38 34.27
N ILE A 355 -41.36 -3.16 34.72
CA ILE A 355 -41.57 -4.39 35.51
C ILE A 355 -42.33 -4.07 36.78
N ASN A 356 -43.28 -4.91 37.12
CA ASN A 356 -44.14 -4.75 38.30
C ASN A 356 -45.03 -3.49 38.33
N GLY A 357 -45.26 -2.85 37.17
CA GLY A 357 -46.12 -1.68 37.07
C GLY A 357 -45.51 -0.38 37.63
N LEU A 358 -44.20 -0.39 37.93
CA LEU A 358 -43.44 0.79 38.30
C LEU A 358 -42.99 1.53 37.06
N PRO A 359 -42.77 2.87 37.15
CA PRO A 359 -42.09 3.61 36.11
C PRO A 359 -40.72 3.00 35.77
N ILE A 360 -40.37 3.00 34.48
CA ILE A 360 -39.08 2.45 34.02
C ILE A 360 -37.90 3.06 34.76
N ILE A 361 -37.96 4.38 35.06
CA ILE A 361 -36.91 5.05 35.80
C ILE A 361 -36.74 4.49 37.24
N ASP A 362 -37.83 4.06 37.89
CA ASP A 362 -37.74 3.48 39.21
C ASP A 362 -37.17 2.07 39.21
N ASN A 363 -37.43 1.30 38.16
CA ASN A 363 -36.76 0.03 37.93
C ASN A 363 -35.24 0.24 37.72
N LEU A 364 -34.84 1.25 36.93
CA LEU A 364 -33.44 1.60 36.72
C LEU A 364 -32.75 2.00 38.02
N ARG A 365 -33.40 2.83 38.87
CA ARG A 365 -32.92 3.16 40.23
C ARG A 365 -32.77 1.93 41.10
N GLY A 366 -33.75 1.00 41.07
CA GLY A 366 -33.66 -0.26 41.79
C GLY A 366 -32.44 -1.07 41.43
N PHE A 367 -32.17 -1.24 40.15
CA PHE A 367 -30.96 -1.94 39.68
C PHE A 367 -29.66 -1.17 39.96
N ALA A 368 -29.70 0.16 39.85
CA ALA A 368 -28.56 1.00 40.21
C ALA A 368 -28.18 0.85 41.70
N ASN A 369 -29.18 0.88 42.60
CA ASN A 369 -28.98 0.64 44.04
C ASN A 369 -28.48 -0.79 44.33
N ALA A 370 -29.00 -1.78 43.66
CA ALA A 370 -28.57 -3.18 43.77
C ALA A 370 -27.11 -3.35 43.27
N ALA A 371 -26.67 -2.53 42.31
CA ALA A 371 -25.31 -2.48 41.80
C ALA A 371 -24.37 -1.65 42.69
N GLY A 372 -24.85 -1.05 43.79
CA GLY A 372 -24.07 -0.25 44.72
C GLY A 372 -23.99 1.25 44.39
N TYR A 373 -24.76 1.74 43.40
CA TYR A 373 -24.89 3.16 43.11
C TYR A 373 -25.97 3.79 44.01
N ALA A 374 -25.57 4.67 44.91
CA ALA A 374 -26.53 5.33 45.82
C ALA A 374 -27.45 6.26 45.04
N THR A 375 -28.70 5.86 44.85
CA THR A 375 -29.75 6.68 44.22
C THR A 375 -30.90 6.89 45.21
N THR A 376 -31.57 8.01 45.07
CA THR A 376 -32.75 8.33 45.90
C THR A 376 -34.00 8.42 45.02
N PRO A 377 -35.22 8.21 45.57
CA PRO A 377 -36.46 8.39 44.82
C PRO A 377 -36.65 9.83 44.30
N LEU A 378 -35.92 10.80 44.85
CA LEU A 378 -35.95 12.20 44.45
C LEU A 378 -35.00 12.52 43.30
N ASP A 379 -34.06 11.60 42.99
CA ASP A 379 -33.12 11.80 41.86
C ASP A 379 -33.91 11.78 40.55
N GLY A 380 -33.87 12.87 39.82
CA GLY A 380 -34.42 12.96 38.47
C GLY A 380 -33.57 12.19 37.48
N LEU A 381 -34.00 12.17 36.22
CA LEU A 381 -33.26 11.51 35.15
C LEU A 381 -31.83 12.09 34.96
N SER A 382 -31.70 13.42 35.13
CA SER A 382 -30.40 14.12 34.98
C SER A 382 -29.40 13.71 36.06
N GLU A 383 -29.83 13.61 37.32
CA GLU A 383 -28.99 13.19 38.44
C GLU A 383 -28.58 11.72 38.27
N LEU A 384 -29.52 10.86 37.85
CA LEU A 384 -29.26 9.46 37.58
C LEU A 384 -28.27 9.28 36.41
N GLN A 385 -28.42 10.09 35.35
CA GLN A 385 -27.47 10.12 34.23
C GLN A 385 -26.07 10.51 34.67
N THR A 386 -25.95 11.48 35.60
CA THR A 386 -24.68 11.90 36.16
C THR A 386 -24.01 10.78 36.97
N ILE A 387 -24.76 10.10 37.84
CA ILE A 387 -24.28 9.00 38.68
C ILE A 387 -23.82 7.83 37.79
N LEU A 388 -24.67 7.44 36.85
CA LEU A 388 -24.41 6.29 35.96
C LEU A 388 -23.41 6.62 34.83
N GLY A 389 -23.10 7.89 34.59
CA GLY A 389 -22.09 8.33 33.63
C GLY A 389 -20.65 8.20 34.15
N ALA A 390 -20.46 7.95 35.46
CA ALA A 390 -19.15 7.80 36.08
C ALA A 390 -18.40 6.56 35.53
N ASP A 391 -17.09 6.67 35.40
CA ASP A 391 -16.23 5.57 34.91
C ASP A 391 -16.31 4.35 35.82
N ALA A 392 -16.60 3.20 35.24
CA ALA A 392 -16.66 1.89 35.91
C ALA A 392 -15.74 0.85 35.23
N THR A 393 -14.83 1.31 34.40
CA THR A 393 -14.03 0.47 33.49
C THR A 393 -13.32 -0.67 34.20
N THR A 394 -12.61 -0.42 35.29
CA THR A 394 -11.80 -1.45 35.97
C THR A 394 -12.64 -2.58 36.55
N SER A 395 -13.74 -2.22 37.22
CA SER A 395 -14.64 -3.21 37.82
C SER A 395 -15.40 -4.02 36.76
N GLU A 396 -15.79 -3.35 35.70
CA GLU A 396 -16.58 -3.97 34.64
C GLU A 396 -15.75 -4.88 33.74
N LEU A 397 -14.49 -4.50 33.40
CA LEU A 397 -13.55 -5.36 32.73
C LEU A 397 -13.33 -6.68 33.48
N ALA A 398 -13.07 -6.59 34.80
CA ALA A 398 -12.91 -7.75 35.66
C ALA A 398 -14.16 -8.63 35.69
N ALA A 399 -15.35 -8.02 35.78
CA ALA A 399 -16.63 -8.75 35.81
C ALA A 399 -16.95 -9.46 34.49
N ARG A 400 -16.48 -8.95 33.36
CA ARG A 400 -16.65 -9.54 32.02
C ARG A 400 -15.50 -10.46 31.62
N GLY A 401 -14.43 -10.53 32.40
CA GLY A 401 -13.22 -11.31 32.07
C GLY A 401 -12.50 -10.80 30.83
N GLN A 402 -12.54 -9.47 30.61
CA GLN A 402 -11.94 -8.82 29.47
C GLN A 402 -10.70 -8.01 29.85
N GLN A 403 -9.87 -7.72 28.86
CA GLN A 403 -8.65 -6.93 28.99
C GLN A 403 -8.81 -5.62 28.20
N ARG A 404 -8.03 -4.59 28.53
CA ARG A 404 -8.04 -3.31 27.81
C ARG A 404 -7.63 -3.45 26.35
N THR A 405 -6.77 -4.41 26.05
CA THR A 405 -6.32 -4.72 24.68
C THR A 405 -7.44 -5.20 23.75
N ASP A 406 -8.55 -5.74 24.31
CA ASP A 406 -9.72 -6.17 23.54
C ASP A 406 -10.46 -4.97 22.90
N TYR A 407 -10.19 -3.75 23.39
CA TYR A 407 -10.79 -2.49 22.92
C TYR A 407 -9.83 -1.65 22.06
N ASN A 408 -8.74 -2.25 21.62
CA ASN A 408 -7.77 -1.58 20.77
C ASN A 408 -8.32 -1.36 19.35
N MET A 409 -8.00 -0.21 18.79
CA MET A 409 -8.07 0.03 17.36
C MET A 409 -6.96 -0.75 16.65
N ARG A 410 -6.99 -0.79 15.32
CA ARG A 410 -5.85 -1.26 14.52
C ARG A 410 -4.98 -0.06 14.16
N VAL A 411 -3.72 -0.06 14.60
CA VAL A 411 -2.69 0.93 14.26
C VAL A 411 -1.50 0.21 13.66
N GLY A 412 -1.29 0.40 12.37
CA GLY A 412 -0.23 -0.29 11.63
C GLY A 412 -0.64 -0.53 10.18
N GLN A 413 -0.34 -1.68 9.63
CA GLN A 413 -0.61 -2.04 8.26
C GLN A 413 -1.99 -2.68 8.12
N SER A 414 -2.74 -2.27 7.11
CA SER A 414 -3.97 -2.94 6.69
C SER A 414 -3.68 -4.19 5.86
N ARG A 415 -4.62 -5.13 5.85
CA ARG A 415 -4.58 -6.24 4.91
C ARG A 415 -4.97 -5.76 3.53
N VAL A 416 -4.14 -6.07 2.53
CA VAL A 416 -4.42 -5.81 1.11
C VAL A 416 -4.10 -7.05 0.30
N ARG A 417 -4.97 -7.40 -0.64
CA ARG A 417 -4.77 -8.51 -1.60
C ARG A 417 -5.16 -8.05 -2.98
N GLY A 418 -4.38 -8.39 -3.98
CA GLY A 418 -4.75 -8.00 -5.34
C GLY A 418 -3.84 -8.53 -6.42
N GLY A 419 -4.26 -8.29 -7.65
CA GLY A 419 -3.50 -8.61 -8.84
C GLY A 419 -3.43 -7.42 -9.78
N ARG A 420 -2.32 -7.33 -10.51
CA ARG A 420 -2.03 -6.28 -11.48
C ARG A 420 -1.53 -6.90 -12.75
N PHE A 421 -1.88 -6.28 -13.85
CA PHE A 421 -1.41 -6.67 -15.17
C PHE A 421 -1.08 -5.43 -15.98
N PHE A 422 0.04 -5.47 -16.70
CA PHE A 422 0.48 -4.39 -17.57
C PHE A 422 1.03 -4.97 -18.88
N ALA A 423 0.75 -4.26 -19.98
CA ALA A 423 1.34 -4.54 -21.29
C ALA A 423 2.01 -3.26 -21.81
N ASN A 424 3.17 -3.40 -22.46
CA ASN A 424 3.89 -2.30 -23.13
C ASN A 424 4.23 -2.74 -24.55
N PHE A 425 3.92 -1.90 -25.53
CA PHE A 425 4.01 -2.21 -26.94
C PHE A 425 4.68 -1.08 -27.72
N LYS A 426 5.55 -1.46 -28.65
CA LYS A 426 6.16 -0.55 -29.61
C LYS A 426 6.30 -1.27 -30.98
N LEU A 427 5.95 -0.59 -32.03
CA LEU A 427 6.09 -1.05 -33.41
C LEU A 427 6.67 0.07 -34.28
N PRO A 428 7.95 -0.03 -34.70
CA PRO A 428 8.48 0.83 -35.74
C PRO A 428 7.72 0.65 -37.05
N LEU A 429 7.33 1.74 -37.69
CA LEU A 429 6.53 1.74 -38.90
C LEU A 429 7.37 2.02 -40.15
N ASP A 430 8.51 2.70 -39.98
CA ASP A 430 9.45 3.03 -41.06
C ASP A 430 10.89 3.14 -40.51
N ASP A 431 11.84 3.30 -41.44
CA ASP A 431 13.26 3.47 -41.11
C ASP A 431 13.62 4.91 -40.67
N ASN A 432 12.66 5.85 -40.71
CA ASN A 432 12.84 7.24 -40.33
C ASN A 432 12.50 7.51 -38.86
N GLY A 433 12.23 6.46 -38.09
CA GLY A 433 11.92 6.51 -36.67
C GLY A 433 10.46 6.83 -36.36
N THR A 434 9.54 6.62 -37.32
CA THR A 434 8.11 6.63 -37.02
C THR A 434 7.73 5.36 -36.30
N GLU A 435 7.13 5.48 -35.13
CA GLU A 435 6.71 4.33 -34.33
C GLU A 435 5.30 4.51 -33.75
N LEU A 436 4.57 3.41 -33.73
CA LEU A 436 3.34 3.27 -32.97
C LEU A 436 3.68 2.69 -31.61
N TYR A 437 3.18 3.30 -30.55
CA TYR A 437 3.36 2.81 -29.19
C TYR A 437 2.04 2.74 -28.44
N SER A 438 1.98 1.82 -27.50
CA SER A 438 0.84 1.66 -26.59
C SER A 438 1.28 1.04 -25.29
N PHE A 439 0.65 1.45 -24.20
CA PHE A 439 0.74 0.70 -22.95
C PHE A 439 -0.62 0.69 -22.27
N ALA A 440 -0.91 -0.43 -21.60
CA ALA A 440 -2.19 -0.64 -20.93
C ALA A 440 -1.98 -1.36 -19.61
N GLY A 441 -2.80 -1.02 -18.63
CA GLY A 441 -2.76 -1.65 -17.31
C GLY A 441 -4.14 -1.84 -16.72
N MET A 442 -4.27 -2.88 -15.92
CA MET A 442 -5.42 -3.13 -15.06
C MET A 442 -4.98 -3.66 -13.71
N SER A 443 -5.68 -3.26 -12.67
CA SER A 443 -5.51 -3.83 -11.33
C SER A 443 -6.84 -3.96 -10.61
N SER A 444 -6.91 -4.97 -9.72
CA SER A 444 -8.01 -5.14 -8.78
C SER A 444 -7.43 -5.54 -7.44
N ARG A 445 -7.80 -4.80 -6.39
CA ARG A 445 -7.31 -5.03 -5.03
C ARG A 445 -8.46 -4.93 -4.05
N SER A 446 -8.41 -5.76 -3.01
CA SER A 446 -9.29 -5.66 -1.84
C SER A 446 -8.48 -5.30 -0.61
N GLY A 447 -8.99 -4.34 0.17
CA GLY A 447 -8.40 -3.92 1.43
C GLY A 447 -9.31 -4.24 2.61
N ASN A 448 -8.73 -4.46 3.80
CA ASN A 448 -9.44 -4.55 5.06
C ASN A 448 -8.65 -3.81 6.13
N SER A 449 -9.25 -2.77 6.66
CA SER A 449 -8.75 -2.00 7.79
C SER A 449 -9.84 -1.84 8.85
N ALA A 450 -9.60 -1.03 9.86
CA ALA A 450 -10.58 -0.79 10.91
C ALA A 450 -10.66 0.70 11.25
N GLY A 451 -11.85 1.11 11.65
CA GLY A 451 -12.07 2.44 12.20
C GLY A 451 -11.69 2.55 13.68
N PHE A 452 -12.23 3.58 14.34
CA PHE A 452 -12.14 3.73 15.79
C PHE A 452 -13.06 2.73 16.49
N TYR A 453 -12.59 2.13 17.59
CA TYR A 453 -13.42 1.27 18.42
C TYR A 453 -14.62 2.06 18.97
N ARG A 454 -15.80 1.51 18.82
CA ARG A 454 -17.06 2.05 19.36
C ARG A 454 -17.26 1.50 20.75
N LEU A 455 -16.84 2.28 21.77
CA LEU A 455 -16.86 1.85 23.16
C LEU A 455 -18.30 1.78 23.71
N PRO A 456 -18.60 0.88 24.67
CA PRO A 456 -19.94 0.73 25.27
C PRO A 456 -20.51 2.02 25.88
N SER A 457 -19.66 2.88 26.43
CA SER A 457 -20.06 4.16 27.05
C SER A 457 -20.40 5.27 26.04
N GLN A 458 -20.24 5.03 24.72
CA GLN A 458 -20.46 6.02 23.67
C GLN A 458 -21.88 5.98 23.11
N SER A 459 -22.41 7.13 22.68
CA SER A 459 -23.70 7.24 21.98
C SER A 459 -23.73 6.52 20.63
N ARG A 460 -22.58 6.20 20.06
CA ARG A 460 -22.42 5.46 18.80
C ARG A 460 -22.58 3.96 18.97
N THR A 461 -22.78 3.48 20.20
CA THR A 461 -22.95 2.05 20.49
C THR A 461 -24.35 1.78 20.98
N PHE A 462 -24.97 0.74 20.45
CA PHE A 462 -26.22 0.20 20.94
C PHE A 462 -25.92 -1.09 21.70
N THR A 463 -25.75 -0.94 23.02
CA THR A 463 -25.27 -1.99 23.91
C THR A 463 -26.13 -3.25 23.98
N PRO A 464 -27.48 -3.22 23.75
CA PRO A 464 -28.24 -4.45 23.62
C PRO A 464 -27.80 -5.39 22.50
N ALA A 465 -27.22 -4.86 21.42
CA ALA A 465 -26.67 -5.66 20.33
C ALA A 465 -25.15 -5.90 20.50
N TYR A 466 -24.44 -4.90 20.98
CA TYR A 466 -22.97 -4.91 21.14
C TYR A 466 -22.58 -4.59 22.59
N ASN A 467 -22.77 -5.55 23.49
CA ASN A 467 -22.54 -5.38 24.94
C ASN A 467 -21.13 -4.86 25.29
N ASN A 468 -20.14 -5.21 24.48
CA ASN A 468 -18.75 -4.80 24.65
C ASN A 468 -18.31 -3.72 23.64
N GLY A 469 -19.26 -3.10 22.95
CA GLY A 469 -18.93 -2.26 21.82
C GLY A 469 -18.44 -3.06 20.60
N PHE A 470 -17.85 -2.38 19.61
CA PHE A 470 -17.41 -3.04 18.38
C PHE A 470 -16.32 -2.23 17.68
N LEU A 471 -15.52 -2.90 16.88
CA LEU A 471 -14.52 -2.29 16.00
C LEU A 471 -15.04 -2.35 14.56
N PRO A 472 -15.48 -1.22 13.96
CA PRO A 472 -15.95 -1.21 12.59
C PRO A 472 -14.82 -1.61 11.63
N GLU A 473 -15.15 -2.46 10.65
CA GLU A 473 -14.23 -2.86 9.59
C GLU A 473 -14.51 -2.09 8.31
N ILE A 474 -13.45 -1.56 7.71
CA ILE A 474 -13.49 -0.87 6.43
C ILE A 474 -12.96 -1.83 5.38
N ASN A 475 -13.86 -2.39 4.59
CA ASN A 475 -13.52 -3.23 3.45
C ASN A 475 -13.63 -2.39 2.19
N SER A 476 -12.64 -2.48 1.32
CA SER A 476 -12.66 -1.78 0.05
C SER A 476 -12.40 -2.72 -1.12
N THR A 477 -12.94 -2.35 -2.27
CA THR A 477 -12.55 -2.89 -3.56
C THR A 477 -12.04 -1.74 -4.41
N ILE A 478 -10.79 -1.83 -4.87
CA ILE A 478 -10.14 -0.82 -5.68
C ILE A 478 -9.90 -1.40 -7.06
N SER A 479 -10.43 -0.77 -8.08
CA SER A 479 -10.18 -1.13 -9.47
C SER A 479 -9.52 0.01 -10.22
N ASP A 480 -8.55 -0.32 -11.06
CA ASP A 480 -7.81 0.65 -11.85
C ASP A 480 -7.60 0.13 -13.27
N GLN A 481 -7.80 1.01 -14.25
CA GLN A 481 -7.63 0.71 -15.68
C GLN A 481 -6.95 1.89 -16.37
N SER A 482 -6.02 1.59 -17.27
CA SER A 482 -5.35 2.60 -18.07
C SER A 482 -5.00 2.11 -19.45
N LEU A 483 -5.00 3.03 -20.42
CA LEU A 483 -4.58 2.81 -21.79
C LEU A 483 -3.91 4.09 -22.31
N ALA A 484 -2.77 3.95 -22.94
CA ALA A 484 -2.17 4.99 -23.75
C ALA A 484 -1.91 4.44 -25.15
N VAL A 485 -2.18 5.25 -26.15
CA VAL A 485 -1.87 4.95 -27.56
C VAL A 485 -1.32 6.22 -28.19
N GLY A 486 -0.24 6.09 -28.95
CA GLY A 486 0.36 7.23 -29.62
C GLY A 486 1.19 6.82 -30.82
N ILE A 487 1.39 7.79 -31.68
CA ILE A 487 2.31 7.71 -32.81
C ILE A 487 3.31 8.84 -32.70
N LYS A 488 4.59 8.53 -32.79
CA LYS A 488 5.65 9.54 -32.81
C LYS A 488 6.60 9.30 -33.97
N GLY A 489 7.25 10.36 -34.42
CA GLY A 489 8.16 10.30 -35.56
C GLY A 489 8.67 11.68 -35.92
N LYS A 490 9.22 11.83 -37.15
CA LYS A 490 9.72 13.09 -37.65
C LYS A 490 8.91 13.58 -38.84
N ILE A 491 8.55 14.86 -38.86
CA ILE A 491 8.02 15.56 -40.00
C ILE A 491 9.03 16.66 -40.40
N GLY A 492 9.82 16.39 -41.43
CA GLY A 492 11.01 17.17 -41.73
C GLY A 492 12.02 17.05 -40.60
N GLU A 493 12.39 18.15 -39.96
CA GLU A 493 13.33 18.18 -38.83
C GLU A 493 12.63 18.24 -37.45
N TRP A 494 11.29 18.26 -37.45
CA TRP A 494 10.50 18.32 -36.24
C TRP A 494 10.17 16.92 -35.72
N ASN A 495 10.47 16.66 -34.46
CA ASN A 495 9.89 15.52 -33.76
C ASN A 495 8.42 15.83 -33.46
N VAL A 496 7.54 14.90 -33.74
CA VAL A 496 6.10 15.02 -33.53
C VAL A 496 5.63 13.80 -32.75
N ASP A 497 4.84 14.02 -31.71
CA ASP A 497 4.20 12.95 -30.92
C ASP A 497 2.71 13.30 -30.75
N PHE A 498 1.85 12.44 -31.26
CA PHE A 498 0.41 12.53 -31.05
C PHE A 498 -0.06 11.34 -30.24
N SER A 499 -0.75 11.59 -29.14
CA SER A 499 -1.16 10.52 -28.21
C SER A 499 -2.49 10.81 -27.52
N ASN A 500 -3.15 9.72 -27.12
CA ASN A 500 -4.28 9.76 -26.20
C ASN A 500 -4.02 8.82 -25.03
N THR A 501 -4.32 9.28 -23.82
CA THR A 501 -4.30 8.49 -22.60
C THR A 501 -5.69 8.45 -21.98
N TYR A 502 -6.10 7.29 -21.53
CA TYR A 502 -7.32 7.05 -20.79
C TYR A 502 -6.98 6.36 -19.47
N GLY A 503 -7.62 6.79 -18.40
CA GLY A 503 -7.51 6.14 -17.10
C GLY A 503 -8.80 6.24 -16.30
N LYS A 504 -9.08 5.19 -15.54
CA LYS A 504 -10.20 5.13 -14.60
C LYS A 504 -9.77 4.41 -13.33
N ASN A 505 -10.06 5.03 -12.19
CA ASN A 505 -9.91 4.44 -10.87
C ASN A 505 -11.27 4.45 -10.17
N ALA A 506 -11.62 3.38 -9.48
CA ALA A 506 -12.82 3.30 -8.64
C ALA A 506 -12.46 2.68 -7.29
N PHE A 507 -13.13 3.18 -6.25
CA PHE A 507 -12.94 2.78 -4.86
C PHE A 507 -14.31 2.61 -4.22
N ASP A 508 -14.68 1.36 -3.90
CA ASP A 508 -15.96 1.01 -3.31
C ASP A 508 -15.76 0.54 -1.87
N PHE A 509 -16.68 0.96 -0.98
CA PHE A 509 -16.63 0.67 0.45
C PHE A 509 -17.74 -0.27 0.89
N VAL A 510 -17.37 -1.28 1.66
CA VAL A 510 -18.30 -2.10 2.47
C VAL A 510 -17.86 -2.01 3.92
N ILE A 511 -18.69 -1.41 4.78
CA ILE A 511 -18.39 -1.28 6.20
C ILE A 511 -19.01 -2.46 6.94
N GLY A 512 -18.16 -3.29 7.51
CA GLY A 512 -18.55 -4.48 8.27
C GLY A 512 -18.39 -4.29 9.77
N ASN A 513 -18.90 -5.25 10.55
CA ASN A 513 -18.86 -5.23 12.01
C ASN A 513 -19.25 -3.86 12.58
N THR A 514 -20.33 -3.29 12.07
CA THR A 514 -20.79 -1.94 12.39
C THR A 514 -22.27 -1.94 12.71
N TYR A 515 -22.84 -0.78 12.96
CA TYR A 515 -24.19 -0.65 13.42
C TYR A 515 -24.73 0.76 13.24
N ASN A 516 -25.91 0.90 12.68
CA ASN A 516 -26.65 2.15 12.72
C ASN A 516 -27.37 2.25 14.07
N ALA A 517 -26.82 2.99 15.02
CA ALA A 517 -27.34 3.08 16.37
C ALA A 517 -28.76 3.65 16.43
N SER A 518 -29.18 4.40 15.42
CA SER A 518 -30.54 4.95 15.35
C SER A 518 -31.61 3.93 14.93
N GLN A 519 -31.21 2.83 14.32
CA GLN A 519 -32.14 1.75 13.95
C GLN A 519 -32.37 0.73 15.08
N GLY A 520 -31.59 0.77 16.15
CA GLY A 520 -31.73 -0.20 17.25
C GLY A 520 -31.58 -1.64 16.73
N ASN A 521 -32.42 -2.57 17.21
CA ASN A 521 -32.36 -3.98 16.84
C ASN A 521 -32.67 -4.28 15.35
N ALA A 522 -33.15 -3.32 14.59
CA ALA A 522 -33.40 -3.46 13.16
C ALA A 522 -32.16 -3.18 12.28
N SER A 523 -31.08 -2.70 12.88
CA SER A 523 -29.87 -2.34 12.13
C SER A 523 -29.18 -3.55 11.53
N PRO A 524 -28.80 -3.50 10.23
CA PRO A 524 -27.79 -4.40 9.68
C PRO A 524 -26.45 -4.21 10.40
N THR A 525 -25.55 -5.18 10.24
CA THR A 525 -24.17 -5.14 10.76
C THR A 525 -23.13 -4.98 9.66
N THR A 526 -23.56 -4.91 8.42
CA THR A 526 -22.74 -4.69 7.23
C THR A 526 -23.51 -3.79 6.28
N PHE A 527 -22.84 -2.79 5.71
CA PHE A 527 -23.44 -1.80 4.83
C PHE A 527 -22.62 -1.63 3.56
N ASP A 528 -23.30 -1.53 2.42
CA ASP A 528 -22.74 -0.89 1.24
C ASP A 528 -22.68 0.62 1.51
N ALA A 529 -21.48 1.14 1.69
CA ALA A 529 -21.27 2.56 2.00
C ALA A 529 -20.97 3.40 0.75
N GLY A 530 -21.20 2.81 -0.45
CA GLY A 530 -20.94 3.48 -1.73
C GLY A 530 -19.46 3.62 -2.05
N GLY A 531 -19.11 4.67 -2.80
CA GLY A 531 -17.73 4.80 -3.26
C GLY A 531 -17.47 6.03 -4.09
N PHE A 532 -16.32 6.00 -4.76
CA PHE A 532 -15.84 7.06 -5.64
C PHE A 532 -15.35 6.48 -6.96
N SER A 533 -15.51 7.22 -8.05
CA SER A 533 -14.94 6.89 -9.35
C SER A 533 -14.36 8.14 -9.99
N PHE A 534 -13.16 8.03 -10.52
CA PHE A 534 -12.48 9.08 -11.27
C PHE A 534 -12.05 8.56 -12.63
N MET A 535 -12.33 9.32 -13.67
CA MET A 535 -11.95 9.03 -15.05
C MET A 535 -11.24 10.25 -15.63
N GLN A 536 -10.15 10.01 -16.34
CA GLN A 536 -9.39 11.03 -17.07
C GLN A 536 -9.12 10.55 -18.49
N ASN A 537 -9.31 11.45 -19.47
CA ASN A 537 -8.88 11.25 -20.84
C ASN A 537 -8.06 12.47 -21.27
N THR A 538 -6.86 12.24 -21.79
CA THR A 538 -5.96 13.31 -22.20
C THR A 538 -5.44 13.05 -23.62
N THR A 539 -5.63 14.01 -24.50
CA THR A 539 -5.08 13.98 -25.86
C THR A 539 -3.98 15.03 -25.96
N ASN A 540 -2.80 14.62 -26.41
CA ASN A 540 -1.63 15.47 -26.55
C ASN A 540 -1.13 15.50 -27.99
N LEU A 541 -0.68 16.69 -28.43
CA LEU A 541 0.14 16.88 -29.62
C LEU A 541 1.38 17.65 -29.20
N ASP A 542 2.54 17.02 -29.30
CA ASP A 542 3.84 17.59 -28.92
C ASP A 542 4.73 17.72 -30.16
N LEU A 543 5.35 18.89 -30.34
CA LEU A 543 6.31 19.17 -31.39
C LEU A 543 7.60 19.70 -30.78
N SER A 544 8.76 19.18 -31.22
CA SER A 544 10.04 19.68 -30.77
C SER A 544 11.09 19.64 -31.88
N LYS A 545 12.01 20.58 -31.83
CA LYS A 545 13.19 20.63 -32.71
C LYS A 545 14.38 21.16 -31.92
N PHE A 546 15.53 20.58 -32.16
CA PHE A 546 16.79 21.01 -31.58
C PHE A 546 17.73 21.49 -32.67
N TYR A 547 18.32 22.68 -32.50
CA TYR A 547 19.27 23.32 -33.39
C TYR A 547 20.66 23.23 -32.75
N GLU A 548 21.49 22.30 -33.22
CA GLU A 548 22.81 22.02 -32.66
C GLU A 548 23.79 23.18 -32.88
N ASP A 549 23.71 23.82 -34.04
CA ASP A 549 24.62 24.88 -34.46
C ASP A 549 24.22 26.28 -33.97
N THR A 550 23.17 26.42 -33.19
CA THR A 550 22.69 27.72 -32.70
C THR A 550 23.04 27.89 -31.23
N PHE A 551 23.87 28.86 -30.90
CA PHE A 551 24.51 29.05 -29.58
C PHE A 551 25.30 27.79 -29.17
N GLU A 552 25.05 27.23 -27.98
CA GLU A 552 25.56 25.92 -27.53
C GLU A 552 24.47 24.84 -27.59
N GLY A 553 23.53 25.03 -28.51
CA GLY A 553 22.32 24.20 -28.66
C GLY A 553 21.05 24.97 -28.30
N PHE A 554 20.09 25.05 -29.22
CA PHE A 554 18.83 25.74 -29.01
C PHE A 554 17.65 24.81 -29.27
N GLY A 555 16.89 24.51 -28.20
CA GLY A 555 15.69 23.68 -28.26
C GLY A 555 14.41 24.51 -28.37
N VAL A 556 13.54 24.15 -29.30
CA VAL A 556 12.19 24.73 -29.42
C VAL A 556 11.18 23.59 -29.25
N ALA A 557 10.20 23.79 -28.36
CA ALA A 557 9.10 22.85 -28.20
C ALA A 557 7.79 23.61 -28.00
N PHE A 558 6.73 23.10 -28.62
CA PHE A 558 5.37 23.58 -28.42
C PHE A 558 4.38 22.44 -28.65
N GLY A 559 3.14 22.63 -28.22
CA GLY A 559 2.13 21.60 -28.37
C GLY A 559 0.79 22.03 -27.81
N GLY A 560 -0.11 21.07 -27.71
CA GLY A 560 -1.44 21.26 -27.12
C GLY A 560 -1.90 20.03 -26.36
N GLU A 561 -2.58 20.27 -25.26
CA GLU A 561 -3.21 19.22 -24.44
C GLU A 561 -4.70 19.52 -24.31
N HIS A 562 -5.53 18.51 -24.58
CA HIS A 562 -6.95 18.52 -24.24
C HIS A 562 -7.20 17.44 -23.21
N ARG A 563 -7.68 17.83 -22.01
CA ARG A 563 -7.95 16.93 -20.90
C ARG A 563 -9.40 17.02 -20.47
N MET A 564 -10.02 15.86 -20.28
CA MET A 564 -11.36 15.69 -19.77
C MET A 564 -11.29 14.83 -18.51
N GLU A 565 -11.95 15.27 -17.46
CA GLU A 565 -12.01 14.58 -16.18
C GLU A 565 -13.46 14.42 -15.73
N ASN A 566 -13.78 13.29 -15.12
CA ASN A 566 -15.09 13.03 -14.55
C ASN A 566 -14.90 12.36 -13.17
N TYR A 567 -15.40 13.03 -12.14
CA TYR A 567 -15.45 12.50 -10.79
C TYR A 567 -16.88 12.18 -10.41
N GLN A 568 -17.10 11.01 -9.81
CA GLN A 568 -18.42 10.55 -9.37
C GLN A 568 -18.36 10.11 -7.92
N ILE A 569 -19.37 10.50 -7.16
CA ILE A 569 -19.67 9.98 -5.82
C ILE A 569 -20.81 9.00 -5.99
N ILE A 570 -20.62 7.77 -5.53
CA ILE A 570 -21.59 6.70 -5.57
C ILE A 570 -22.18 6.60 -4.17
N SER A 571 -23.49 6.82 -4.05
CA SER A 571 -24.16 6.70 -2.74
C SER A 571 -24.21 5.24 -2.32
N GLY A 572 -24.02 5.00 -1.03
CA GLY A 572 -24.30 3.71 -0.41
C GLY A 572 -25.79 3.45 -0.22
N GLU A 573 -26.11 2.34 0.43
CA GLU A 573 -27.48 2.05 0.85
C GLU A 573 -27.96 3.06 1.90
N GLU A 574 -29.26 3.35 1.92
CA GLU A 574 -29.84 4.38 2.78
C GLU A 574 -29.49 4.22 4.26
N SER A 575 -29.51 2.98 4.76
CA SER A 575 -29.16 2.69 6.16
C SER A 575 -27.71 2.96 6.54
N SER A 576 -26.83 3.17 5.56
CA SER A 576 -25.42 3.47 5.82
C SER A 576 -25.18 4.93 6.25
N TYR A 577 -26.09 5.85 5.94
CA TYR A 577 -25.92 7.29 6.19
C TYR A 577 -27.15 7.98 6.80
N THR A 578 -28.31 7.31 6.86
CA THR A 578 -29.54 7.93 7.35
C THR A 578 -29.69 7.71 8.85
N GLN A 579 -29.99 8.80 9.58
CA GLN A 579 -30.42 8.74 10.97
C GLN A 579 -31.93 8.52 11.03
N TYR A 580 -32.39 7.65 11.94
CA TYR A 580 -33.80 7.28 12.06
C TYR A 580 -34.40 7.78 13.38
N GLN A 581 -35.71 7.97 13.39
CA GLN A 581 -36.54 8.30 14.55
C GLN A 581 -37.07 7.02 15.22
N ALA A 582 -37.75 7.19 16.35
CA ALA A 582 -38.35 6.05 17.08
C ALA A 582 -39.43 5.28 16.29
N ASP A 583 -40.09 5.93 15.35
CA ASP A 583 -41.10 5.34 14.46
C ASP A 583 -40.51 4.63 13.24
N GLY A 584 -39.19 4.62 13.13
CA GLY A 584 -38.45 4.02 12.01
C GLY A 584 -38.36 4.89 10.75
N LEU A 585 -38.89 6.12 10.80
CA LEU A 585 -38.77 7.06 9.68
C LEU A 585 -37.43 7.81 9.70
N PRO A 586 -36.91 8.23 8.54
CA PRO A 586 -35.72 9.05 8.49
C PRO A 586 -35.85 10.35 9.27
N PHE A 587 -34.80 10.71 10.03
CA PHE A 587 -34.67 12.03 10.64
C PHE A 587 -34.22 13.04 9.59
N THR A 588 -35.06 14.00 9.27
CA THR A 588 -34.79 14.97 8.20
C THR A 588 -34.34 16.34 8.72
N GLY A 589 -34.34 16.53 10.05
CA GLY A 589 -34.06 17.84 10.64
C GLY A 589 -35.18 18.86 10.45
N ILE A 590 -36.34 18.48 9.93
CA ILE A 590 -37.53 19.32 9.73
C ILE A 590 -38.34 19.34 11.02
N GLU A 591 -39.11 20.41 11.22
CA GLU A 591 -40.03 20.52 12.37
C GLU A 591 -40.95 19.31 12.49
N GLY A 592 -41.04 18.73 13.69
CA GLY A 592 -41.77 17.48 13.94
C GLY A 592 -40.95 16.20 13.87
N THR A 593 -39.67 16.29 13.44
CA THR A 593 -38.73 15.15 13.49
C THR A 593 -37.81 15.26 14.69
N THR A 594 -37.52 14.14 15.35
CA THR A 594 -36.65 14.11 16.54
C THR A 594 -35.63 12.98 16.40
N PRO A 595 -34.32 13.27 16.49
CA PRO A 595 -33.31 12.22 16.45
C PRO A 595 -33.44 11.35 17.71
N LEU A 596 -33.21 10.06 17.55
CA LEU A 596 -33.11 9.16 18.70
C LEU A 596 -31.96 9.58 19.62
N LYS A 597 -32.18 9.44 20.91
CA LYS A 597 -31.20 9.76 21.93
C LYS A 597 -30.79 8.51 22.71
N ASP A 598 -29.56 8.50 23.22
CA ASP A 598 -29.14 7.50 24.18
C ASP A 598 -29.65 7.86 25.59
N PHE A 599 -29.39 6.99 26.56
CA PHE A 599 -29.76 7.21 27.96
C PHE A 599 -29.26 8.55 28.51
N PHE A 600 -28.11 9.05 28.05
CA PHE A 600 -27.52 10.30 28.47
C PHE A 600 -28.06 11.54 27.71
N GLY A 601 -29.06 11.36 26.87
CA GLY A 601 -29.68 12.46 26.10
C GLY A 601 -28.90 12.89 24.86
N ARG A 602 -27.85 12.14 24.47
CA ARG A 602 -27.04 12.41 23.29
C ARG A 602 -27.71 11.82 22.04
N SER A 603 -27.68 12.54 20.93
CA SER A 603 -28.21 12.02 19.67
C SER A 603 -27.45 10.77 19.21
N ARG A 604 -28.18 9.77 18.77
CA ARG A 604 -27.63 8.52 18.22
C ARG A 604 -27.39 8.71 16.74
N PRO A 605 -26.15 8.51 16.25
CA PRO A 605 -25.83 8.65 14.84
C PRO A 605 -26.46 7.52 14.00
N GLY A 606 -26.71 7.83 12.74
CA GLY A 606 -26.99 6.85 11.69
C GLY A 606 -25.72 6.23 11.17
#